data_9578f8b60ef8068217965053a558cc27
#
_entry.id   9578f8b60ef8068217965053a558cc27
#
_cell.length_a   1.000
_cell.length_b   1.000
_cell.length_c   1.000
_cell.angle_alpha   90.00
_cell.angle_beta   90.00
_cell.angle_gamma   90.00
#
_symmetry.space_group_name_H-M   'P 1'
#
loop_
_entity.id
_entity.type
_entity.pdbx_description
1 polymer ?
#
loop_
_entity_poly.entity_id
_entity_poly.type
_entity_poly.pdbx_seq_one_letter_code
_entity_poly.pdbx_strand_id
1 'polypeptide(L)'
;MRTLVVGAAIVDLMMKVERLPKSGEDIPCKETKTVVGGCAYNVANTLRNLNCEHDLCVPVGSGSFADIIRRGMKEKGYEPMIEEPGEDNGYCLSLVEADGERTFITVQGAECHFK
;
A
#
# COMPACT_ATOMS: atom_id res chain seq x y z
N MET A 1 -17.46 20.87 -6.19
CA MET A 1 -15.99 20.95 -6.19
C MET A 1 -15.40 19.55 -6.24
N ARG A 2 -14.42 19.36 -7.08
CA ARG A 2 -13.76 18.06 -7.24
C ARG A 2 -12.34 18.15 -6.68
N THR A 3 -11.94 17.15 -5.91
CA THR A 3 -10.62 17.10 -5.27
C THR A 3 -9.70 16.16 -6.03
N LEU A 4 -8.48 16.57 -6.28
CA LEU A 4 -7.43 15.71 -6.84
C LEU A 4 -6.52 15.25 -5.69
N VAL A 5 -6.41 13.94 -5.51
CA VAL A 5 -5.52 13.35 -4.50
C VAL A 5 -4.28 12.81 -5.22
N VAL A 6 -3.12 13.38 -4.90
CA VAL A 6 -1.84 13.00 -5.52
C VAL A 6 -0.92 12.44 -4.44
N GLY A 7 -0.28 11.34 -4.71
CA GLY A 7 0.66 10.73 -3.78
C GLY A 7 0.97 9.30 -4.16
N ALA A 8 1.11 8.45 -3.17
CA ALA A 8 1.53 7.07 -3.37
C ALA A 8 0.48 6.06 -2.92
N ALA A 9 0.45 4.94 -3.62
CA ALA A 9 -0.24 3.72 -3.19
C ALA A 9 0.80 2.61 -3.09
N ILE A 10 0.76 1.88 -2.01
CA ILE A 10 1.69 0.77 -1.75
C ILE A 10 0.91 -0.44 -1.24
N VAL A 11 1.59 -1.58 -1.19
CA VAL A 11 1.03 -2.78 -0.58
C VAL A 11 1.54 -2.89 0.85
N ASP A 12 0.63 -3.07 1.80
CA ASP A 12 0.98 -3.36 3.19
C ASP A 12 0.89 -4.86 3.43
N LEU A 13 2.02 -5.46 3.82
CA LEU A 13 2.11 -6.84 4.26
C LEU A 13 2.14 -6.85 5.78
N MET A 14 1.02 -7.19 6.39
CA MET A 14 0.91 -7.23 7.85
C MET A 14 1.17 -8.65 8.34
N MET A 15 2.08 -8.78 9.30
CA MET A 15 2.44 -10.06 9.91
C MET A 15 2.29 -9.97 11.42
N LYS A 16 1.43 -10.80 11.98
CA LYS A 16 1.30 -10.90 13.43
C LYS A 16 2.32 -11.89 13.96
N VAL A 17 3.16 -11.42 14.87
CA VAL A 17 4.24 -12.19 15.49
C VAL A 17 4.16 -12.06 17.01
N GLU A 18 4.72 -13.03 17.72
CA GLU A 18 4.78 -12.96 19.18
C GLU A 18 5.71 -11.83 19.64
N ARG A 19 6.83 -11.71 18.98
CA ARG A 19 7.87 -10.71 19.25
C ARG A 19 8.68 -10.51 17.98
N LEU A 20 9.49 -9.46 17.96
CA LEU A 20 10.43 -9.26 16.84
C LEU A 20 11.51 -10.34 16.88
N PRO A 21 11.92 -10.86 15.72
CA PRO A 21 13.04 -11.79 15.66
C PRO A 21 14.35 -11.07 15.99
N LYS A 22 15.25 -11.78 16.62
CA LYS A 22 16.63 -11.31 16.84
C LYS A 22 17.42 -11.58 15.57
N SER A 23 18.57 -10.89 15.44
CA SER A 23 19.47 -11.09 14.30
C SER A 23 19.78 -12.58 14.12
N GLY A 24 19.57 -13.09 12.90
CA GLY A 24 19.83 -14.49 12.57
C GLY A 24 18.75 -15.47 13.00
N GLU A 25 17.68 -14.99 13.60
CA GLU A 25 16.60 -15.85 14.11
C GLU A 25 15.48 -16.00 13.09
N ASP A 26 14.87 -17.17 13.07
CA ASP A 26 13.66 -17.45 12.29
C ASP A 26 12.51 -17.72 13.26
N ILE A 27 11.45 -16.95 13.15
CA ILE A 27 10.26 -17.13 14.02
C ILE A 27 9.02 -17.35 13.16
N PRO A 28 8.03 -18.10 13.67
CA PRO A 28 6.78 -18.27 12.93
C PRO A 28 5.91 -17.04 13.00
N CYS A 29 5.17 -16.79 11.92
CA CYS A 29 4.16 -15.75 11.86
C CYS A 29 2.79 -16.36 12.18
N LYS A 30 2.02 -15.74 13.05
CA LYS A 30 0.70 -16.24 13.48
C LYS A 30 -0.37 -15.98 12.42
N GLU A 31 -0.31 -14.84 11.76
CA GLU A 31 -1.32 -14.43 10.79
C GLU A 31 -0.72 -13.40 9.85
N THR A 32 -1.09 -13.47 8.57
CA THR A 32 -0.69 -12.49 7.58
C THR A 32 -1.91 -11.84 6.94
N LYS A 33 -1.76 -10.59 6.55
CA LYS A 33 -2.80 -9.87 5.83
C LYS A 33 -2.15 -8.94 4.81
N THR A 34 -2.69 -8.92 3.60
CA THR A 34 -2.21 -8.05 2.53
C THR A 34 -3.29 -7.03 2.19
N VAL A 35 -2.96 -5.74 2.28
CA VAL A 35 -3.90 -4.67 1.98
C VAL A 35 -3.21 -3.60 1.13
N VAL A 36 -4.00 -2.85 0.36
CA VAL A 36 -3.50 -1.67 -0.34
C VAL A 36 -3.54 -0.50 0.62
N GLY A 37 -2.45 0.24 0.71
CA GLY A 37 -2.30 1.37 1.61
C GLY A 37 -1.61 2.54 0.92
N GLY A 38 -0.93 3.35 1.72
CA GLY A 38 -0.32 4.59 1.28
C GLY A 38 -1.21 5.79 1.56
N CYS A 39 -0.59 6.94 1.81
CA CYS A 39 -1.34 8.12 2.25
C CYS A 39 -2.40 8.57 1.25
N ALA A 40 -2.05 8.65 -0.03
CA ALA A 40 -2.99 9.10 -1.05
C ALA A 40 -4.17 8.14 -1.20
N TYR A 41 -3.90 6.84 -1.21
CA TYR A 41 -4.95 5.83 -1.32
C TYR A 41 -5.91 5.91 -0.12
N ASN A 42 -5.36 6.08 1.08
CA ASN A 42 -6.17 6.18 2.30
C ASN A 42 -7.01 7.45 2.33
N VAL A 43 -6.47 8.58 1.87
CA VAL A 43 -7.23 9.83 1.75
C VAL A 43 -8.36 9.68 0.74
N ALA A 44 -8.10 9.06 -0.41
CA ALA A 44 -9.11 8.82 -1.43
C ALA A 44 -10.24 7.93 -0.89
N ASN A 45 -9.89 6.90 -0.12
CA ASN A 45 -10.89 6.04 0.54
C ASN A 45 -11.79 6.84 1.48
N THR A 46 -11.23 7.75 2.25
CA THR A 46 -12.00 8.61 3.16
C THR A 46 -12.96 9.48 2.38
N LEU A 47 -12.49 10.11 1.29
CA LEU A 47 -13.34 10.93 0.44
C LEU A 47 -14.46 10.12 -0.21
N ARG A 48 -14.15 8.90 -0.63
CA ARG A 48 -15.15 7.98 -1.19
C ARG A 48 -16.24 7.65 -0.17
N ASN A 49 -15.84 7.36 1.06
CA ASN A 49 -16.79 7.03 2.14
C ASN A 49 -17.66 8.23 2.52
N LEU A 50 -17.16 9.46 2.32
CA LEU A 50 -17.89 10.69 2.57
C LEU A 50 -18.70 11.17 1.35
N ASN A 51 -18.69 10.39 0.27
CA ASN A 51 -19.37 10.73 -1.00
C ASN A 51 -18.89 12.05 -1.61
N CYS A 52 -17.63 12.40 -1.39
CA CYS A 52 -17.01 13.56 -1.99
C CYS A 52 -16.44 13.21 -3.36
N GLU A 53 -16.70 14.07 -4.35
CA GLU A 53 -16.13 13.87 -5.69
C GLU A 53 -14.61 14.06 -5.65
N HIS A 54 -13.88 13.13 -6.20
CA HIS A 54 -12.42 13.17 -6.19
C HIS A 54 -11.83 12.30 -7.29
N ASP A 55 -10.57 12.58 -7.61
CA ASP A 55 -9.75 11.76 -8.49
C ASP A 55 -8.50 11.34 -7.72
N LEU A 56 -8.03 10.13 -7.99
CA LEU A 56 -6.83 9.59 -7.37
C LEU A 56 -5.72 9.48 -8.41
N CYS A 57 -4.62 10.18 -8.17
CA CYS A 57 -3.45 10.18 -9.04
C CYS A 57 -2.26 9.60 -8.29
N VAL A 58 -1.95 8.34 -8.55
CA VAL A 58 -0.82 7.63 -7.96
C VAL A 58 -0.09 6.87 -9.06
N PRO A 59 1.25 6.83 -9.05
CA PRO A 59 1.97 6.00 -9.99
C PRO A 59 1.75 4.53 -9.71
N VAL A 60 1.44 3.75 -10.75
CA VAL A 60 1.30 2.30 -10.66
C VAL A 60 2.26 1.68 -11.65
N GLY A 61 3.07 0.77 -11.17
CA GLY A 61 4.10 0.11 -11.96
C GLY A 61 3.64 -1.19 -12.59
N SER A 62 4.55 -2.13 -12.69
CA SER A 62 4.28 -3.48 -13.18
C SER A 62 4.95 -4.49 -12.27
N GLY A 63 4.27 -5.59 -11.99
CA GLY A 63 4.72 -6.64 -11.10
C GLY A 63 3.63 -7.09 -10.15
N SER A 64 3.98 -7.97 -9.23
CA SER A 64 3.01 -8.57 -8.30
C SER A 64 2.33 -7.56 -7.40
N PHE A 65 3.08 -6.61 -6.86
CA PHE A 65 2.52 -5.59 -5.98
C PHE A 65 1.69 -4.58 -6.76
N ALA A 66 2.16 -4.16 -7.93
CA ALA A 66 1.39 -3.29 -8.80
C ALA A 66 0.05 -3.92 -9.19
N ASP A 67 0.02 -5.23 -9.44
CA ASP A 67 -1.21 -5.94 -9.77
C ASP A 67 -2.20 -5.93 -8.61
N ILE A 68 -1.71 -6.05 -7.39
CA ILE A 68 -2.55 -5.95 -6.18
C ILE A 68 -3.17 -4.55 -6.09
N ILE A 69 -2.37 -3.52 -6.33
CA ILE A 69 -2.83 -2.12 -6.28
C ILE A 69 -3.86 -1.86 -7.37
N ARG A 70 -3.61 -2.30 -8.61
CA ARG A 70 -4.56 -2.14 -9.72
C ARG A 70 -5.90 -2.81 -9.41
N ARG A 71 -5.85 -4.00 -8.83
CA ARG A 71 -7.06 -4.73 -8.47
C ARG A 71 -7.85 -3.99 -7.39
N GLY A 72 -7.18 -3.50 -6.37
CA GLY A 72 -7.80 -2.71 -5.31
C GLY A 72 -8.40 -1.41 -5.82
N MET A 73 -7.70 -0.72 -6.72
CA MET A 73 -8.20 0.50 -7.35
C MET A 73 -9.43 0.22 -8.20
N LYS A 74 -9.39 -0.84 -9.01
CA LYS A 74 -10.50 -1.22 -9.88
C LYS A 74 -11.78 -1.53 -9.10
N GLU A 75 -11.64 -2.23 -7.98
CA GLU A 75 -12.78 -2.54 -7.11
C GLU A 75 -13.48 -1.29 -6.59
N LYS A 76 -12.78 -0.18 -6.49
CA LYS A 76 -13.31 1.11 -6.02
C LYS A 76 -13.58 2.10 -7.14
N GLY A 77 -13.44 1.66 -8.39
CA GLY A 77 -13.73 2.50 -9.54
C GLY A 77 -12.62 3.45 -9.95
N TYR A 78 -11.40 3.26 -9.46
CA TYR A 78 -10.25 4.06 -9.85
C TYR A 78 -9.50 3.42 -11.02
N GLU A 79 -8.91 4.27 -11.86
CA GLU A 79 -8.01 3.84 -12.92
C GLU A 79 -6.65 4.53 -12.74
N PRO A 80 -5.53 3.84 -13.03
CA PRO A 80 -4.22 4.48 -12.93
C PRO A 80 -4.08 5.65 -13.91
N MET A 81 -3.71 6.82 -13.39
CA MET A 81 -3.44 8.01 -14.22
C MET A 81 -1.98 8.08 -14.64
N ILE A 82 -1.09 7.51 -13.83
CA ILE A 82 0.34 7.47 -14.11
C ILE A 82 0.75 6.01 -14.10
N GLU A 83 1.27 5.52 -15.22
CA GLU A 83 1.80 4.17 -15.31
C GLU A 83 3.31 4.22 -15.48
N GLU A 84 4.02 3.39 -14.74
CA GLU A 84 5.47 3.32 -14.73
C GLU A 84 5.90 1.90 -15.05
N PRO A 85 5.87 1.49 -16.34
CA PRO A 85 6.24 0.13 -16.73
C PRO A 85 7.71 -0.12 -16.46
N GLY A 86 8.05 -1.33 -16.08
CA GLY A 86 9.42 -1.74 -15.83
C GLY A 86 9.85 -1.65 -14.38
N GLU A 87 8.97 -1.20 -13.49
CA GLU A 87 9.25 -1.15 -12.06
C GLU A 87 7.99 -1.50 -11.28
N ASP A 88 8.12 -2.30 -10.24
CA ASP A 88 7.00 -2.64 -9.37
C ASP A 88 6.76 -1.54 -8.33
N ASN A 89 5.55 -1.51 -7.78
CA ASN A 89 5.25 -0.66 -6.64
C ASN A 89 5.94 -1.18 -5.40
N GLY A 90 6.19 -0.26 -4.46
CA GLY A 90 6.77 -0.60 -3.18
C GLY A 90 5.80 -1.29 -2.25
N TYR A 91 6.34 -1.74 -1.15
CA TYR A 91 5.55 -2.41 -0.12
C TYR A 91 6.11 -2.08 1.25
N CYS A 92 5.27 -2.24 2.26
CA CYS A 92 5.65 -2.08 3.64
C CYS A 92 5.42 -3.39 4.38
N LEU A 93 6.46 -3.90 5.02
CA LEU A 93 6.34 -5.05 5.90
C LEU A 93 6.03 -4.51 7.30
N SER A 94 4.87 -4.85 7.83
CA SER A 94 4.40 -4.40 9.12
C SER A 94 4.39 -5.57 10.10
N LEU A 95 5.28 -5.55 11.09
CA LEU A 95 5.36 -6.57 12.12
C LEU A 95 4.57 -6.10 13.33
N VAL A 96 3.50 -6.83 13.67
CA VAL A 96 2.62 -6.49 14.79
C VAL A 96 2.85 -7.50 15.91
N GLU A 97 3.43 -7.02 17.02
CA GLU A 97 3.72 -7.86 18.17
C GLU A 97 2.45 -8.11 19.01
N ALA A 98 2.53 -9.10 19.89
CA ALA A 98 1.40 -9.50 20.74
C ALA A 98 0.88 -8.35 21.61
N ASP A 99 1.72 -7.41 22.00
CA ASP A 99 1.35 -6.24 22.81
C ASP A 99 0.78 -5.07 21.97
N GLY A 100 0.68 -5.25 20.64
CA GLY A 100 0.19 -4.23 19.72
C GLY A 100 1.27 -3.31 19.16
N GLU A 101 2.52 -3.43 19.59
CA GLU A 101 3.64 -2.66 19.06
C GLU A 101 3.87 -3.00 17.59
N ARG A 102 4.10 -1.99 16.77
CA ARG A 102 4.29 -2.16 15.31
C ARG A 102 5.66 -1.69 14.87
N THR A 103 6.30 -2.49 14.03
CA THR A 103 7.58 -2.17 13.42
C THR A 103 7.46 -2.31 11.92
N PHE A 104 8.01 -1.35 11.17
CA PHE A 104 7.84 -1.28 9.72
C PHE A 104 9.18 -1.38 9.01
N ILE A 105 9.17 -2.11 7.89
CA ILE A 105 10.27 -2.12 6.92
C ILE A 105 9.64 -1.75 5.58
N THR A 106 10.09 -0.64 4.99
CA THR A 106 9.49 -0.09 3.77
C THR A 106 10.43 -0.24 2.58
N VAL A 107 9.89 -0.72 1.48
CA VAL A 107 10.58 -0.77 0.19
C VAL A 107 9.88 0.18 -0.76
N GLN A 108 10.60 1.17 -1.29
CA GLN A 108 10.07 2.13 -2.25
C GLN A 108 10.16 1.58 -3.67
N GLY A 109 9.21 1.96 -4.51
CA GLY A 109 9.15 1.50 -5.90
C GLY A 109 8.53 2.57 -6.80
N ALA A 110 7.73 2.13 -7.76
CA ALA A 110 7.16 2.99 -8.81
C ALA A 110 6.33 4.16 -8.26
N GLU A 111 5.75 4.04 -7.06
CA GLU A 111 4.95 5.10 -6.45
C GLU A 111 5.73 6.38 -6.18
N CYS A 112 7.06 6.30 -6.18
CA CYS A 112 7.93 7.46 -5.96
C CYS A 112 8.31 8.18 -7.27
N HIS A 113 7.87 7.65 -8.41
CA HIS A 113 8.26 8.16 -9.72
C HIS A 113 7.11 8.89 -10.39
N PHE A 114 7.11 10.21 -10.29
CA PHE A 114 6.17 11.08 -11.00
C PHE A 114 6.86 11.64 -12.25
N LYS A 115 6.17 11.54 -13.36
CA LYS A 115 6.65 12.12 -14.63
C LYS A 115 5.70 13.17 -15.16
#